data_51539fd4c2a9f03fef827ed9f3fd90a8
#
_entry.id   51539fd4c2a9f03fef827ed9f3fd90a8
#
_cell.length_a   1.000
_cell.length_b   1.000
_cell.length_c   1.000
_cell.angle_alpha   90.00
_cell.angle_beta   90.00
_cell.angle_gamma   90.00
#
_symmetry.space_group_name_H-M   'P 1'
#
loop_
_entity.id
_entity.type
_entity.pdbx_description
1 polymer ?
#
loop_
_entity_poly.entity_id
_entity_poly.type
_entity_poly.pdbx_seq_one_letter_code
_entity_poly.pdbx_strand_id
1 'polypeptide(L)'
;MKRETGRVTWVLRDRRGRFGALVLAVAVLCAVAAPVISTGDPAAQRDVVATRFLPPLSTDLHGVVHPLGTDRFGRDVWTRLVYGARISLGVGTLAVLVSVAIGLAVGAVAGFSNGLVRAVLLALTDFALALPRVVLLLLLAALWRPSAALVVVVLGLTGWMSIARLVQGEVRSLAARPFVEGAAALGLRRARILGRHILPNALTPVIVAAALGIGNAIMLEAGLSFLGLGVQPPVPSWGNMIASGRDTLLNAPWVATAPGMALVLVVVACTLVGDAVQDALGPTSRR
;
A
#
# COMPACT_ATOMS: atom_id res chain seq x y z
N MET A 1 -3.36 2.56 28.73
CA MET A 1 -2.42 3.44 28.01
C MET A 1 -0.94 3.07 28.13
N LYS A 2 -0.42 2.54 29.26
CA LYS A 2 1.02 2.16 29.38
C LYS A 2 1.47 0.89 28.62
N ARG A 3 0.57 0.08 28.04
CA ARG A 3 0.94 -1.15 27.30
C ARG A 3 1.23 -0.95 25.80
N GLU A 4 0.79 0.15 25.20
CA GLU A 4 1.00 0.39 23.76
C GLU A 4 2.36 1.03 23.45
N THR A 5 2.88 1.86 24.34
CA THR A 5 4.22 2.46 24.18
C THR A 5 5.35 1.43 24.15
N GLY A 6 5.17 0.27 24.82
CA GLY A 6 6.15 -0.83 24.79
C GLY A 6 6.19 -1.61 23.46
N ARG A 7 5.14 -1.55 22.63
CA ARG A 7 5.06 -2.33 21.37
C ARG A 7 5.73 -1.61 20.21
N VAL A 8 5.57 -0.29 20.12
CA VAL A 8 6.25 0.53 19.08
C VAL A 8 7.77 0.55 19.31
N THR A 9 8.21 0.60 20.55
CA THR A 9 9.65 0.53 20.89
C THR A 9 10.30 -0.80 20.50
N TRP A 10 9.53 -1.88 20.42
CA TRP A 10 10.03 -3.19 19.99
C TRP A 10 10.34 -3.24 18.49
N VAL A 11 9.49 -2.67 17.63
CA VAL A 11 9.75 -2.55 16.18
C VAL A 11 11.03 -1.77 15.94
N LEU A 12 11.30 -0.73 16.75
CA LEU A 12 12.52 0.08 16.67
C LEU A 12 13.75 -0.58 17.34
N ARG A 13 13.62 -1.69 18.04
CA ARG A 13 14.75 -2.47 18.57
C ARG A 13 15.36 -3.43 17.57
N ASP A 14 14.56 -3.95 16.65
CA ASP A 14 15.07 -4.77 15.55
C ASP A 14 15.75 -3.88 14.49
N ARG A 15 16.97 -4.29 14.09
CA ARG A 15 17.74 -3.57 13.04
C ARG A 15 17.01 -3.50 11.72
N ARG A 16 16.30 -4.58 11.35
CA ARG A 16 15.53 -4.68 10.10
C ARG A 16 14.31 -3.74 10.14
N GLY A 17 13.58 -3.77 11.24
CA GLY A 17 12.42 -2.88 11.45
C GLY A 17 12.81 -1.41 11.45
N ARG A 18 13.96 -1.04 12.07
CA ARG A 18 14.50 0.33 12.02
C ARG A 18 14.86 0.78 10.61
N PHE A 19 15.55 -0.05 9.86
CA PHE A 19 15.91 0.27 8.48
C PHE A 19 14.66 0.46 7.62
N GLY A 20 13.68 -0.46 7.69
CA GLY A 20 12.41 -0.33 6.99
C GLY A 20 11.65 0.94 7.38
N ALA A 21 11.54 1.22 8.69
CA ALA A 21 10.88 2.42 9.19
C ALA A 21 11.58 3.72 8.73
N LEU A 22 12.92 3.75 8.71
CA LEU A 22 13.69 4.89 8.20
C LEU A 22 13.43 5.13 6.72
N VAL A 23 13.47 4.08 5.89
CA VAL A 23 13.21 4.20 4.44
C VAL A 23 11.79 4.69 4.19
N LEU A 24 10.79 4.14 4.89
CA LEU A 24 9.41 4.61 4.76
C LEU A 24 9.25 6.06 5.23
N ALA A 25 9.87 6.43 6.35
CA ALA A 25 9.85 7.80 6.85
C ALA A 25 10.45 8.78 5.83
N VAL A 26 11.61 8.44 5.25
CA VAL A 26 12.25 9.25 4.19
C VAL A 26 11.32 9.35 2.97
N ALA A 27 10.75 8.23 2.50
CA ALA A 27 9.84 8.23 1.35
C ALA A 27 8.59 9.11 1.59
N VAL A 28 8.00 9.02 2.79
CA VAL A 28 6.84 9.86 3.18
C VAL A 28 7.25 11.33 3.31
N LEU A 29 8.40 11.62 3.92
CA LEU A 29 8.91 12.99 4.05
C LEU A 29 9.19 13.59 2.66
N CYS A 30 9.83 12.86 1.76
CA CYS A 30 10.03 13.30 0.37
C CYS A 30 8.68 13.53 -0.34
N ALA A 31 7.71 12.63 -0.16
CA ALA A 31 6.39 12.80 -0.74
C ALA A 31 5.66 14.06 -0.20
N VAL A 32 5.71 14.32 1.10
CA VAL A 32 5.08 15.50 1.71
C VAL A 32 5.82 16.77 1.33
N ALA A 33 7.15 16.75 1.40
CA ALA A 33 8.00 17.88 1.08
C ALA A 33 8.19 18.12 -0.43
N ALA A 34 7.57 17.31 -1.31
CA ALA A 34 7.73 17.41 -2.76
C ALA A 34 7.62 18.83 -3.32
N PRO A 35 6.68 19.70 -2.88
CA PRO A 35 6.59 21.07 -3.39
C PRO A 35 7.79 21.96 -3.02
N VAL A 36 8.54 21.59 -1.98
CA VAL A 36 9.68 22.38 -1.47
C VAL A 36 11.01 21.86 -2.03
N ILE A 37 11.15 20.53 -2.17
CA ILE A 37 12.40 19.89 -2.60
C ILE A 37 12.50 19.64 -4.10
N SER A 38 11.41 19.88 -4.83
CA SER A 38 11.37 19.74 -6.28
C SER A 38 11.92 21.00 -6.99
N THR A 39 12.40 20.82 -8.20
CA THR A 39 12.91 21.92 -9.05
C THR A 39 11.79 22.64 -9.82
N GLY A 40 10.52 22.28 -9.61
CA GLY A 40 9.38 22.90 -10.26
C GLY A 40 8.15 22.02 -10.41
N ASP A 41 7.35 22.30 -11.45
CA ASP A 41 6.15 21.50 -11.78
C ASP A 41 6.57 20.17 -12.43
N PRO A 42 6.09 19.01 -11.91
CA PRO A 42 6.37 17.69 -12.47
C PRO A 42 5.84 17.47 -13.90
N ALA A 43 4.92 18.33 -14.37
CA ALA A 43 4.38 18.28 -15.71
C ALA A 43 5.05 19.28 -16.66
N ALA A 44 5.87 20.20 -16.16
CA ALA A 44 6.52 21.24 -16.96
C ALA A 44 7.38 20.62 -18.08
N GLN A 45 7.16 21.10 -19.30
CA GLN A 45 7.94 20.76 -20.50
C GLN A 45 8.52 22.06 -21.04
N ARG A 46 9.77 22.35 -20.67
CA ARG A 46 10.49 23.54 -21.14
C ARG A 46 11.44 23.10 -22.23
N ASP A 47 11.36 23.71 -23.40
CA ASP A 47 12.25 23.45 -24.55
C ASP A 47 12.62 21.94 -24.69
N VAL A 48 11.65 21.14 -25.05
CA VAL A 48 11.76 19.67 -25.13
C VAL A 48 12.97 19.22 -25.97
N VAL A 49 13.31 19.99 -27.02
CA VAL A 49 14.42 19.63 -27.92
C VAL A 49 15.76 19.77 -27.23
N ALA A 50 15.95 20.85 -26.48
CA ALA A 50 17.21 21.16 -25.80
C ALA A 50 17.36 20.38 -24.47
N THR A 51 16.24 20.01 -23.83
CA THR A 51 16.30 19.42 -22.46
C THR A 51 16.00 17.92 -22.41
N ARG A 52 15.66 17.28 -23.54
CA ARG A 52 15.37 15.82 -23.54
C ARG A 52 16.63 15.01 -23.24
N PHE A 53 16.49 14.02 -22.36
CA PHE A 53 17.53 13.07 -22.00
C PHE A 53 18.82 13.71 -21.48
N LEU A 54 18.74 14.85 -20.83
CA LEU A 54 19.88 15.39 -20.11
C LEU A 54 20.35 14.41 -19.03
N PRO A 55 21.66 14.11 -18.92
CA PRO A 55 22.16 13.18 -17.93
C PRO A 55 21.99 13.69 -16.49
N PRO A 56 22.05 12.80 -15.49
CA PRO A 56 22.06 13.21 -14.10
C PRO A 56 23.12 14.27 -13.79
N LEU A 57 22.78 15.20 -12.91
CA LEU A 57 23.62 16.36 -12.48
C LEU A 57 23.89 17.39 -13.58
N SER A 58 23.23 17.32 -14.72
CA SER A 58 23.33 18.34 -15.78
C SER A 58 22.55 19.61 -15.43
N THR A 59 22.95 20.71 -16.03
CA THR A 59 22.27 22.01 -15.95
C THR A 59 21.66 22.32 -17.31
N ASP A 60 20.43 22.77 -17.34
CA ASP A 60 19.75 23.20 -18.58
C ASP A 60 20.18 24.62 -19.02
N LEU A 61 19.70 25.07 -20.16
CA LEU A 61 19.98 26.39 -20.71
C LEU A 61 19.44 27.55 -19.83
N HIS A 62 18.55 27.25 -18.88
CA HIS A 62 17.96 28.20 -17.95
C HIS A 62 18.66 28.19 -16.57
N GLY A 63 19.76 27.43 -16.43
CA GLY A 63 20.52 27.31 -15.18
C GLY A 63 19.89 26.38 -14.13
N VAL A 64 18.87 25.59 -14.49
CA VAL A 64 18.22 24.61 -13.60
C VAL A 64 19.05 23.32 -13.58
N VAL A 65 19.46 22.88 -12.40
CA VAL A 65 20.16 21.61 -12.20
C VAL A 65 19.14 20.47 -12.15
N HIS A 66 19.41 19.40 -12.90
CA HIS A 66 18.62 18.17 -12.93
C HIS A 66 19.34 17.03 -12.18
N PRO A 67 19.05 16.81 -10.88
CA PRO A 67 19.80 15.85 -10.05
C PRO A 67 19.78 14.42 -10.60
N LEU A 68 18.64 14.00 -11.16
CA LEU A 68 18.46 12.67 -11.77
C LEU A 68 18.26 12.76 -13.29
N GLY A 69 18.67 13.89 -13.92
CA GLY A 69 18.49 14.09 -15.34
C GLY A 69 17.04 14.33 -15.75
N THR A 70 16.79 14.27 -17.05
CA THR A 70 15.47 14.53 -17.65
C THR A 70 14.96 13.35 -18.47
N ASP A 71 13.65 13.31 -18.70
CA ASP A 71 12.99 12.30 -19.53
C ASP A 71 12.90 12.71 -21.02
N ARG A 72 12.23 11.89 -21.82
CA ARG A 72 12.01 12.14 -23.27
C ARG A 72 11.25 13.44 -23.60
N PHE A 73 10.54 13.99 -22.62
CA PHE A 73 9.79 15.24 -22.75
C PHE A 73 10.49 16.42 -22.08
N GLY A 74 11.78 16.26 -21.70
CA GLY A 74 12.54 17.29 -20.99
C GLY A 74 12.10 17.54 -19.54
N ARG A 75 11.26 16.67 -18.96
CA ARG A 75 10.77 16.83 -17.59
C ARG A 75 11.79 16.31 -16.60
N ASP A 76 11.97 17.02 -15.48
CA ASP A 76 12.92 16.66 -14.44
C ASP A 76 12.52 15.35 -13.74
N VAL A 77 13.42 14.35 -13.76
CA VAL A 77 13.17 13.02 -13.21
C VAL A 77 13.12 13.07 -11.67
N TRP A 78 13.93 13.91 -11.00
CA TRP A 78 13.88 14.07 -9.55
C TRP A 78 12.53 14.62 -9.09
N THR A 79 12.08 15.71 -9.68
CA THR A 79 10.76 16.31 -9.40
C THR A 79 9.65 15.27 -9.57
N ARG A 80 9.66 14.55 -10.69
CA ARG A 80 8.67 13.49 -10.96
C ARG A 80 8.74 12.34 -9.99
N LEU A 81 9.95 11.96 -9.53
CA LEU A 81 10.17 10.90 -8.57
C LEU A 81 9.52 11.21 -7.21
N VAL A 82 9.72 12.43 -6.70
CA VAL A 82 9.18 12.83 -5.38
C VAL A 82 7.67 13.09 -5.44
N TYR A 83 7.15 13.66 -6.53
CA TYR A 83 5.71 13.77 -6.74
C TYR A 83 5.06 12.40 -7.00
N GLY A 84 5.74 11.52 -7.73
CA GLY A 84 5.32 10.13 -7.94
C GLY A 84 5.21 9.34 -6.66
N ALA A 85 6.08 9.61 -5.68
CA ALA A 85 5.98 9.03 -4.34
C ALA A 85 4.64 9.37 -3.66
N ARG A 86 4.14 10.61 -3.78
CA ARG A 86 2.82 11.00 -3.22
C ARG A 86 1.70 10.15 -3.79
N ILE A 87 1.73 9.92 -5.08
CA ILE A 87 0.69 9.16 -5.78
C ILE A 87 0.81 7.67 -5.45
N SER A 88 1.99 7.06 -5.63
CA SER A 88 2.16 5.62 -5.42
C SER A 88 1.95 5.21 -3.95
N LEU A 89 2.50 5.97 -2.98
CA LEU A 89 2.26 5.73 -1.55
C LEU A 89 0.80 5.99 -1.16
N GLY A 90 0.22 7.08 -1.67
CA GLY A 90 -1.17 7.44 -1.39
C GLY A 90 -2.15 6.40 -1.91
N VAL A 91 -2.01 5.99 -3.18
CA VAL A 91 -2.86 4.96 -3.79
C VAL A 91 -2.74 3.63 -3.05
N GLY A 92 -1.49 3.17 -2.77
CA GLY A 92 -1.26 1.91 -2.06
C GLY A 92 -1.89 1.91 -0.66
N THR A 93 -1.67 3.00 0.10
CA THR A 93 -2.22 3.13 1.46
C THR A 93 -3.75 3.20 1.45
N LEU A 94 -4.35 4.03 0.59
CA LEU A 94 -5.81 4.16 0.50
C LEU A 94 -6.47 2.86 0.05
N ALA A 95 -5.88 2.14 -0.91
CA ALA A 95 -6.39 0.85 -1.35
C ALA A 95 -6.42 -0.18 -0.21
N VAL A 96 -5.35 -0.24 0.61
CA VAL A 96 -5.30 -1.14 1.77
C VAL A 96 -6.31 -0.73 2.84
N LEU A 97 -6.48 0.57 3.11
CA LEU A 97 -7.49 1.05 4.06
C LEU A 97 -8.91 0.64 3.63
N VAL A 98 -9.25 0.76 2.35
CA VAL A 98 -10.53 0.28 1.79
C VAL A 98 -10.66 -1.24 1.95
N SER A 99 -9.61 -2.00 1.60
CA SER A 99 -9.58 -3.45 1.76
C SER A 99 -9.78 -3.88 3.21
N VAL A 100 -9.12 -3.22 4.15
CA VAL A 100 -9.23 -3.50 5.59
C VAL A 100 -10.63 -3.16 6.10
N ALA A 101 -11.20 -2.02 5.71
CA ALA A 101 -12.52 -1.61 6.14
C ALA A 101 -13.59 -2.63 5.71
N ILE A 102 -13.59 -3.03 4.44
CA ILE A 102 -14.53 -4.02 3.91
C ILE A 102 -14.26 -5.39 4.53
N GLY A 103 -13.00 -5.84 4.55
CA GLY A 103 -12.60 -7.14 5.07
C GLY A 103 -12.88 -7.29 6.56
N LEU A 104 -12.68 -6.23 7.35
CA LEU A 104 -13.02 -6.20 8.77
C LEU A 104 -14.54 -6.32 8.99
N ALA A 105 -15.34 -5.58 8.24
CA ALA A 105 -16.79 -5.63 8.34
C ALA A 105 -17.35 -7.01 7.96
N VAL A 106 -16.99 -7.52 6.78
CA VAL A 106 -17.43 -8.83 6.28
C VAL A 106 -16.92 -9.96 7.17
N GLY A 107 -15.63 -9.96 7.51
CA GLY A 107 -15.00 -11.00 8.32
C GLY A 107 -15.54 -11.04 9.75
N ALA A 108 -15.80 -9.87 10.36
CA ALA A 108 -16.38 -9.79 11.70
C ALA A 108 -17.80 -10.37 11.73
N VAL A 109 -18.64 -9.99 10.76
CA VAL A 109 -20.02 -10.54 10.66
C VAL A 109 -19.96 -12.03 10.37
N ALA A 110 -19.15 -12.48 9.41
CA ALA A 110 -19.03 -13.90 9.06
C ALA A 110 -18.48 -14.76 10.22
N GLY A 111 -17.53 -14.23 11.00
CA GLY A 111 -16.93 -14.91 12.14
C GLY A 111 -17.85 -15.04 13.35
N PHE A 112 -18.69 -14.04 13.58
CA PHE A 112 -19.57 -13.98 14.76
C PHE A 112 -21.00 -14.46 14.49
N SER A 113 -21.42 -14.58 13.23
CA SER A 113 -22.72 -15.09 12.82
C SER A 113 -22.74 -16.62 12.74
N ASN A 114 -23.94 -17.19 12.81
CA ASN A 114 -24.22 -18.60 12.60
C ASN A 114 -25.22 -18.80 11.45
N GLY A 115 -25.40 -20.05 11.03
CA GLY A 115 -26.42 -20.43 10.03
C GLY A 115 -26.19 -19.81 8.65
N LEU A 116 -27.27 -19.34 8.03
CA LEU A 116 -27.30 -18.90 6.62
C LEU A 116 -26.42 -17.67 6.36
N VAL A 117 -26.45 -16.65 7.24
CA VAL A 117 -25.66 -15.42 7.08
C VAL A 117 -24.17 -15.74 6.96
N ARG A 118 -23.67 -16.60 7.86
CA ARG A 118 -22.29 -17.06 7.80
C ARG A 118 -22.00 -17.84 6.51
N ALA A 119 -22.88 -18.78 6.16
CA ALA A 119 -22.68 -19.63 4.97
C ALA A 119 -22.61 -18.78 3.69
N VAL A 120 -23.51 -17.80 3.52
CA VAL A 120 -23.52 -16.90 2.37
C VAL A 120 -22.27 -16.01 2.32
N LEU A 121 -21.87 -15.40 3.44
CA LEU A 121 -20.68 -14.53 3.46
C LEU A 121 -19.40 -15.31 3.18
N LEU A 122 -19.29 -16.54 3.69
CA LEU A 122 -18.13 -17.41 3.41
C LEU A 122 -18.14 -17.85 1.94
N ALA A 123 -19.28 -18.31 1.41
CA ALA A 123 -19.39 -18.71 0.02
C ALA A 123 -19.04 -17.56 -0.94
N LEU A 124 -19.50 -16.33 -0.65
CA LEU A 124 -19.16 -15.14 -1.43
C LEU A 124 -17.65 -14.83 -1.37
N THR A 125 -17.06 -14.90 -0.17
CA THR A 125 -15.62 -14.66 0.01
C THR A 125 -14.80 -15.72 -0.71
N ASP A 126 -15.19 -16.99 -0.64
CA ASP A 126 -14.51 -18.12 -1.29
C ASP A 126 -14.64 -18.06 -2.81
N PHE A 127 -15.82 -17.75 -3.32
CA PHE A 127 -16.02 -17.51 -4.74
C PHE A 127 -15.12 -16.40 -5.26
N ALA A 128 -15.08 -15.27 -4.54
CA ALA A 128 -14.25 -14.14 -4.93
C ALA A 128 -12.73 -14.45 -4.85
N LEU A 129 -12.29 -15.27 -3.87
CA LEU A 129 -10.91 -15.75 -3.76
C LEU A 129 -10.53 -16.77 -4.84
N ALA A 130 -11.49 -17.51 -5.39
CA ALA A 130 -11.25 -18.46 -6.48
C ALA A 130 -10.91 -17.78 -7.81
N LEU A 131 -11.29 -16.50 -7.97
CA LEU A 131 -10.96 -15.72 -9.16
C LEU A 131 -9.48 -15.31 -9.13
N PRO A 132 -8.72 -15.48 -10.25
CA PRO A 132 -7.35 -15.01 -10.32
C PRO A 132 -7.30 -13.49 -10.15
N ARG A 133 -6.74 -13.02 -9.01
CA ARG A 133 -6.79 -11.60 -8.62
C ARG A 133 -6.27 -10.66 -9.70
N VAL A 134 -5.16 -11.02 -10.36
CA VAL A 134 -4.58 -10.20 -11.43
C VAL A 134 -5.53 -10.06 -12.61
N VAL A 135 -6.21 -11.13 -12.99
CA VAL A 135 -7.20 -11.11 -14.09
C VAL A 135 -8.37 -10.19 -13.72
N LEU A 136 -8.87 -10.29 -12.48
CA LEU A 136 -9.94 -9.44 -12.00
C LEU A 136 -9.53 -7.96 -11.97
N LEU A 137 -8.29 -7.66 -11.52
CA LEU A 137 -7.73 -6.32 -11.53
C LEU A 137 -7.68 -5.74 -12.95
N LEU A 138 -7.14 -6.49 -13.91
CA LEU A 138 -7.03 -6.05 -15.30
C LEU A 138 -8.40 -5.84 -15.94
N LEU A 139 -9.34 -6.76 -15.70
CA LEU A 139 -10.71 -6.64 -16.20
C LEU A 139 -11.40 -5.38 -15.67
N LEU A 140 -11.38 -5.18 -14.36
CA LEU A 140 -12.02 -4.01 -13.75
C LEU A 140 -11.34 -2.69 -14.17
N ALA A 141 -10.00 -2.67 -14.25
CA ALA A 141 -9.28 -1.49 -14.70
C ALA A 141 -9.54 -1.15 -16.19
N ALA A 142 -9.81 -2.15 -17.02
CA ALA A 142 -10.10 -1.95 -18.45
C ALA A 142 -11.52 -1.44 -18.72
N LEU A 143 -12.48 -1.60 -17.78
CA LEU A 143 -13.87 -1.20 -17.95
C LEU A 143 -14.10 0.31 -17.76
N TRP A 144 -13.20 1.02 -17.13
CA TRP A 144 -13.33 2.44 -16.82
C TRP A 144 -12.13 3.24 -17.31
N ARG A 145 -12.28 4.58 -17.35
CA ARG A 145 -11.17 5.48 -17.69
C ARG A 145 -10.08 5.37 -16.61
N PRO A 146 -8.82 5.08 -17.00
CA PRO A 146 -7.71 4.95 -16.08
C PRO A 146 -7.49 6.22 -15.23
N SER A 147 -7.37 6.05 -13.91
CA SER A 147 -7.13 7.13 -12.96
C SER A 147 -6.60 6.59 -11.63
N ALA A 148 -5.98 7.45 -10.81
CA ALA A 148 -5.54 7.07 -9.46
C ALA A 148 -6.71 6.60 -8.58
N ALA A 149 -7.86 7.27 -8.67
CA ALA A 149 -9.07 6.90 -7.92
C ALA A 149 -9.59 5.50 -8.32
N LEU A 150 -9.61 5.20 -9.63
CA LEU A 150 -9.97 3.87 -10.12
C LEU A 150 -9.06 2.80 -9.53
N VAL A 151 -7.74 3.02 -9.52
CA VAL A 151 -6.78 2.06 -8.97
C VAL A 151 -7.04 1.81 -7.48
N VAL A 152 -7.30 2.85 -6.69
CA VAL A 152 -7.68 2.71 -5.27
C VAL A 152 -8.91 1.82 -5.12
N VAL A 153 -9.97 2.09 -5.89
CA VAL A 153 -11.22 1.32 -5.83
C VAL A 153 -10.99 -0.13 -6.25
N VAL A 154 -10.34 -0.35 -7.38
CA VAL A 154 -10.09 -1.70 -7.91
C VAL A 154 -9.22 -2.53 -6.97
N LEU A 155 -8.11 -1.96 -6.45
CA LEU A 155 -7.26 -2.64 -5.48
C LEU A 155 -7.98 -2.87 -4.15
N GLY A 156 -8.78 -1.90 -3.69
CA GLY A 156 -9.57 -2.00 -2.47
C GLY A 156 -10.63 -3.10 -2.55
N LEU A 157 -11.38 -3.12 -3.66
CA LEU A 157 -12.44 -4.12 -3.92
C LEU A 157 -11.90 -5.53 -4.24
N THR A 158 -10.61 -5.68 -4.52
CA THR A 158 -9.99 -6.99 -4.76
C THR A 158 -9.06 -7.43 -3.64
N GLY A 159 -8.82 -6.58 -2.62
CA GLY A 159 -7.94 -6.89 -1.49
C GLY A 159 -8.68 -7.35 -0.22
N TRP A 160 -9.97 -7.05 -0.09
CA TRP A 160 -10.74 -7.28 1.14
C TRP A 160 -10.94 -8.76 1.48
N MET A 161 -10.94 -9.66 0.48
CA MET A 161 -11.27 -11.07 0.66
C MET A 161 -10.31 -11.79 1.61
N SER A 162 -8.99 -11.59 1.42
CA SER A 162 -7.95 -12.16 2.28
C SER A 162 -8.04 -11.60 3.71
N ILE A 163 -8.35 -10.31 3.85
CA ILE A 163 -8.57 -9.67 5.16
C ILE A 163 -9.82 -10.24 5.82
N ALA A 164 -10.90 -10.41 5.07
CA ALA A 164 -12.15 -10.99 5.60
C ALA A 164 -11.95 -12.41 6.13
N ARG A 165 -11.18 -13.24 5.41
CA ARG A 165 -10.82 -14.59 5.87
C ARG A 165 -10.00 -14.57 7.15
N LEU A 166 -8.99 -13.70 7.21
CA LEU A 166 -8.17 -13.51 8.40
C LEU A 166 -9.03 -13.10 9.60
N VAL A 167 -9.84 -12.05 9.44
CA VAL A 167 -10.72 -11.53 10.49
C VAL A 167 -11.75 -12.58 10.93
N GLN A 168 -12.36 -13.30 9.98
CA GLN A 168 -13.32 -14.35 10.26
C GLN A 168 -12.71 -15.46 11.14
N GLY A 169 -11.49 -15.90 10.83
CA GLY A 169 -10.77 -16.91 11.62
C GLY A 169 -10.48 -16.43 13.04
N GLU A 170 -9.97 -15.21 13.18
CA GLU A 170 -9.65 -14.59 14.47
C GLU A 170 -10.90 -14.36 15.33
N VAL A 171 -11.95 -13.79 14.75
CA VAL A 171 -13.22 -13.56 15.47
C VAL A 171 -13.82 -14.87 15.96
N ARG A 172 -13.78 -15.92 15.14
CA ARG A 172 -14.27 -17.24 15.53
C ARG A 172 -13.46 -17.87 16.65
N SER A 173 -12.13 -17.80 16.56
CA SER A 173 -11.23 -18.30 17.61
C SER A 173 -11.45 -17.56 18.94
N LEU A 174 -11.60 -16.25 18.89
CA LEU A 174 -11.84 -15.43 20.08
C LEU A 174 -13.25 -15.64 20.65
N ALA A 175 -14.25 -15.87 19.80
CA ALA A 175 -15.63 -16.11 20.23
C ALA A 175 -15.79 -17.42 21.04
N ALA A 176 -14.89 -18.39 20.86
CA ALA A 176 -14.87 -19.64 21.61
C ALA A 176 -14.09 -19.57 22.93
N ARG A 177 -13.61 -18.39 23.35
CA ARG A 177 -12.81 -18.26 24.58
C ARG A 177 -13.69 -18.05 25.84
N PRO A 178 -13.27 -18.56 27.02
CA PRO A 178 -14.04 -18.48 28.26
C PRO A 178 -14.48 -17.06 28.67
N PHE A 179 -13.68 -16.04 28.35
CA PHE A 179 -14.05 -14.65 28.67
C PHE A 179 -15.27 -14.17 27.89
N VAL A 180 -15.50 -14.71 26.68
CA VAL A 180 -16.68 -14.40 25.86
C VAL A 180 -17.92 -15.10 26.41
N GLU A 181 -17.78 -16.36 26.84
CA GLU A 181 -18.84 -17.12 27.51
C GLU A 181 -19.25 -16.43 28.82
N GLY A 182 -18.27 -15.99 29.64
CA GLY A 182 -18.51 -15.24 30.84
C GLY A 182 -19.25 -13.91 30.58
N ALA A 183 -18.87 -13.18 29.55
CA ALA A 183 -19.54 -11.94 29.15
C ALA A 183 -20.98 -12.20 28.71
N ALA A 184 -21.24 -13.29 27.99
CA ALA A 184 -22.58 -13.71 27.58
C ALA A 184 -23.44 -14.13 28.77
N ALA A 185 -22.88 -14.87 29.77
CA ALA A 185 -23.54 -15.27 30.99
C ALA A 185 -23.95 -14.06 31.88
N LEU A 186 -23.17 -12.97 31.82
CA LEU A 186 -23.50 -11.69 32.45
C LEU A 186 -24.56 -10.86 31.70
N GLY A 187 -25.18 -11.41 30.63
CA GLY A 187 -26.25 -10.79 29.87
C GLY A 187 -25.80 -9.66 28.91
N LEU A 188 -24.50 -9.56 28.56
CA LEU A 188 -24.05 -8.58 27.59
C LEU A 188 -24.61 -8.88 26.18
N ARG A 189 -25.06 -7.83 25.49
CA ARG A 189 -25.57 -7.93 24.11
C ARG A 189 -24.46 -8.41 23.17
N ARG A 190 -24.78 -9.31 22.23
CA ARG A 190 -23.83 -9.86 21.23
C ARG A 190 -23.02 -8.79 20.51
N ALA A 191 -23.64 -7.69 20.05
CA ALA A 191 -22.96 -6.59 19.39
C ALA A 191 -21.90 -5.91 20.31
N ARG A 192 -22.18 -5.80 21.63
CA ARG A 192 -21.23 -5.23 22.59
C ARG A 192 -20.05 -6.19 22.82
N ILE A 193 -20.30 -7.49 22.87
CA ILE A 193 -19.24 -8.51 22.99
C ILE A 193 -18.34 -8.44 21.75
N LEU A 194 -18.91 -8.43 20.54
CA LEU A 194 -18.14 -8.29 19.31
C LEU A 194 -17.31 -7.01 19.28
N GLY A 195 -17.94 -5.85 19.46
CA GLY A 195 -17.27 -4.55 19.29
C GLY A 195 -16.25 -4.22 20.39
N ARG A 196 -16.49 -4.64 21.65
CA ARG A 196 -15.66 -4.23 22.79
C ARG A 196 -14.68 -5.29 23.27
N HIS A 197 -14.96 -6.57 23.00
CA HIS A 197 -14.15 -7.67 23.52
C HIS A 197 -13.46 -8.46 22.41
N ILE A 198 -14.08 -8.69 21.27
CA ILE A 198 -13.53 -9.53 20.19
C ILE A 198 -12.76 -8.70 19.17
N LEU A 199 -13.39 -7.68 18.57
CA LEU A 199 -12.77 -6.88 17.50
C LEU A 199 -11.43 -6.23 17.88
N PRO A 200 -11.28 -5.59 19.06
CA PRO A 200 -10.00 -4.99 19.43
C PRO A 200 -8.85 -6.01 19.52
N ASN A 201 -9.16 -7.26 19.88
CA ASN A 201 -8.17 -8.33 19.92
C ASN A 201 -7.90 -8.94 18.54
N ALA A 202 -8.91 -8.97 17.65
CA ALA A 202 -8.77 -9.43 16.28
C ALA A 202 -8.01 -8.44 15.37
N LEU A 203 -7.85 -7.17 15.77
CA LEU A 203 -7.11 -6.16 14.99
C LEU A 203 -5.60 -6.44 14.91
N THR A 204 -5.03 -7.14 15.88
CA THR A 204 -3.58 -7.41 15.92
C THR A 204 -3.04 -8.02 14.61
N PRO A 205 -3.54 -9.17 14.13
CA PRO A 205 -3.09 -9.75 12.86
C PRO A 205 -3.53 -8.91 11.64
N VAL A 206 -4.61 -8.14 11.74
CA VAL A 206 -5.05 -7.24 10.66
C VAL A 206 -4.06 -6.10 10.43
N ILE A 207 -3.49 -5.52 11.50
CA ILE A 207 -2.47 -4.47 11.41
C ILE A 207 -1.23 -5.00 10.68
N VAL A 208 -0.79 -6.23 10.99
CA VAL A 208 0.33 -6.88 10.29
C VAL A 208 0.01 -7.07 8.81
N ALA A 209 -1.17 -7.64 8.52
CA ALA A 209 -1.62 -7.87 7.14
C ALA A 209 -1.76 -6.56 6.36
N ALA A 210 -2.21 -5.47 7.00
CA ALA A 210 -2.28 -4.15 6.39
C ALA A 210 -0.89 -3.59 6.07
N ALA A 211 0.07 -3.69 6.98
CA ALA A 211 1.44 -3.22 6.76
C ALA A 211 2.10 -3.92 5.56
N LEU A 212 2.02 -5.25 5.50
CA LEU A 212 2.50 -6.04 4.36
C LEU A 212 1.69 -5.74 3.08
N GLY A 213 0.40 -5.52 3.23
CA GLY A 213 -0.53 -5.20 2.14
C GLY A 213 -0.19 -3.91 1.41
N ILE A 214 0.34 -2.88 2.10
CA ILE A 214 0.72 -1.60 1.49
C ILE A 214 1.80 -1.80 0.43
N GLY A 215 2.87 -2.53 0.74
CA GLY A 215 3.93 -2.81 -0.24
C GLY A 215 3.42 -3.55 -1.47
N ASN A 216 2.56 -4.56 -1.26
CA ASN A 216 1.92 -5.31 -2.35
C ASN A 216 0.98 -4.42 -3.19
N ALA A 217 0.21 -3.52 -2.56
CA ALA A 217 -0.69 -2.61 -3.27
C ALA A 217 0.08 -1.58 -4.12
N ILE A 218 1.22 -1.05 -3.61
CA ILE A 218 2.11 -0.16 -4.37
C ILE A 218 2.69 -0.90 -5.60
N MET A 219 3.11 -2.15 -5.43
CA MET A 219 3.62 -2.95 -6.53
C MET A 219 2.54 -3.23 -7.59
N LEU A 220 1.31 -3.52 -7.18
CA LEU A 220 0.18 -3.73 -8.10
C LEU A 220 -0.23 -2.44 -8.80
N GLU A 221 -0.24 -1.28 -8.09
CA GLU A 221 -0.44 0.04 -8.71
C GLU A 221 0.60 0.29 -9.79
N ALA A 222 1.89 0.07 -9.48
CA ALA A 222 2.96 0.25 -10.43
C ALA A 222 2.80 -0.66 -11.66
N GLY A 223 2.37 -1.91 -11.48
CA GLY A 223 2.07 -2.84 -12.56
C GLY A 223 0.91 -2.38 -13.44
N LEU A 224 -0.20 -1.93 -12.85
CA LEU A 224 -1.34 -1.38 -13.59
C LEU A 224 -0.97 -0.09 -14.34
N SER A 225 -0.22 0.80 -13.70
CA SER A 225 0.26 2.04 -14.32
C SER A 225 1.26 1.77 -15.45
N PHE A 226 2.14 0.75 -15.30
CA PHE A 226 3.05 0.29 -16.33
C PHE A 226 2.31 -0.24 -17.57
N LEU A 227 1.18 -0.93 -17.38
CA LEU A 227 0.32 -1.43 -18.45
C LEU A 227 -0.61 -0.36 -19.06
N GLY A 228 -0.57 0.89 -18.56
CA GLY A 228 -1.43 1.97 -19.03
C GLY A 228 -2.86 1.94 -18.47
N LEU A 229 -3.14 1.07 -17.49
CA LEU A 229 -4.45 0.92 -16.84
C LEU A 229 -4.54 1.66 -15.49
N GLY A 230 -3.45 2.29 -15.06
CA GLY A 230 -3.34 2.98 -13.78
C GLY A 230 -3.37 4.49 -13.90
N VAL A 231 -2.45 5.14 -13.18
CA VAL A 231 -2.30 6.60 -13.17
C VAL A 231 -1.80 7.10 -14.50
N GLN A 232 -2.54 8.06 -15.07
CA GLN A 232 -2.23 8.58 -16.42
C GLN A 232 -1.37 9.85 -16.37
N PRO A 233 -0.47 10.04 -17.36
CA PRO A 233 0.17 11.33 -17.58
C PRO A 233 -0.85 12.47 -17.71
N PRO A 234 -0.52 13.71 -17.28
CA PRO A 234 0.80 14.18 -16.84
C PRO A 234 1.17 13.85 -15.40
N VAL A 235 0.23 13.33 -14.59
CA VAL A 235 0.44 13.00 -13.17
C VAL A 235 1.50 11.89 -13.06
N PRO A 236 2.62 12.12 -12.31
CA PRO A 236 3.62 11.09 -12.15
C PRO A 236 3.17 10.04 -11.12
N SER A 237 3.44 8.76 -11.42
CA SER A 237 3.55 7.65 -10.45
C SER A 237 4.81 6.87 -10.79
N TRP A 238 5.34 6.11 -9.83
CA TRP A 238 6.54 5.32 -10.12
C TRP A 238 6.32 4.31 -11.25
N GLY A 239 5.10 3.73 -11.33
CA GLY A 239 4.73 2.79 -12.38
C GLY A 239 4.73 3.41 -13.79
N ASN A 240 4.09 4.58 -13.96
CA ASN A 240 4.06 5.23 -15.27
C ASN A 240 5.41 5.84 -15.67
N MET A 241 6.26 6.22 -14.69
CA MET A 241 7.64 6.63 -14.96
C MET A 241 8.48 5.46 -15.47
N ILE A 242 8.38 4.27 -14.86
CA ILE A 242 9.05 3.05 -15.33
C ILE A 242 8.57 2.72 -16.76
N ALA A 243 7.25 2.77 -17.01
CA ALA A 243 6.69 2.53 -18.34
C ALA A 243 7.26 3.50 -19.40
N SER A 244 7.36 4.79 -19.07
CA SER A 244 7.88 5.81 -19.97
C SER A 244 9.38 5.69 -20.24
N GLY A 245 10.14 5.11 -19.31
CA GLY A 245 11.58 4.89 -19.44
C GLY A 245 11.96 3.57 -20.09
N ARG A 246 11.02 2.63 -20.26
CA ARG A 246 11.28 1.28 -20.80
C ARG A 246 11.98 1.30 -22.16
N ASP A 247 11.50 2.12 -23.06
CA ASP A 247 11.96 2.19 -24.45
C ASP A 247 13.27 2.99 -24.59
N THR A 248 13.74 3.61 -23.50
CA THR A 248 14.91 4.51 -23.47
C THR A 248 16.03 4.01 -22.57
N LEU A 249 15.96 2.75 -22.12
CA LEU A 249 16.93 2.16 -21.18
C LEU A 249 18.40 2.22 -21.65
N LEU A 250 18.63 2.16 -22.95
CA LEU A 250 19.99 2.22 -23.53
C LEU A 250 20.54 3.65 -23.55
N ASN A 251 19.68 4.66 -23.72
CA ASN A 251 20.08 6.06 -23.89
C ASN A 251 19.93 6.90 -22.63
N ALA A 252 18.93 6.57 -21.80
CA ALA A 252 18.59 7.29 -20.60
C ALA A 252 18.11 6.32 -19.48
N PRO A 253 19.00 5.46 -18.96
CA PRO A 253 18.63 4.41 -18.00
C PRO A 253 18.03 5.00 -16.71
N TRP A 254 18.43 6.20 -16.29
CA TRP A 254 17.96 6.86 -15.06
C TRP A 254 16.45 7.08 -15.03
N VAL A 255 15.80 7.24 -16.19
CA VAL A 255 14.35 7.49 -16.30
C VAL A 255 13.52 6.34 -15.73
N ALA A 256 13.95 5.09 -15.96
CA ALA A 256 13.27 3.91 -15.44
C ALA A 256 13.92 3.38 -14.15
N THR A 257 15.25 3.44 -14.00
CA THR A 257 15.94 2.85 -12.86
C THR A 257 15.71 3.63 -11.56
N ALA A 258 15.63 4.97 -11.62
CA ALA A 258 15.39 5.77 -10.43
C ALA A 258 14.02 5.45 -9.78
N PRO A 259 12.87 5.49 -10.48
CA PRO A 259 11.60 5.09 -9.90
C PRO A 259 11.52 3.59 -9.59
N GLY A 260 12.21 2.72 -10.37
CA GLY A 260 12.30 1.29 -10.08
C GLY A 260 12.99 1.00 -8.75
N MET A 261 14.12 1.66 -8.47
CA MET A 261 14.83 1.54 -7.19
C MET A 261 13.99 2.09 -6.02
N ALA A 262 13.33 3.22 -6.19
CA ALA A 262 12.45 3.77 -5.17
C ALA A 262 11.30 2.81 -4.84
N LEU A 263 10.68 2.22 -5.86
CA LEU A 263 9.64 1.19 -5.70
C LEU A 263 10.15 -0.01 -4.91
N VAL A 264 11.28 -0.60 -5.31
CA VAL A 264 11.88 -1.76 -4.64
C VAL A 264 12.21 -1.44 -3.19
N LEU A 265 12.86 -0.30 -2.93
CA LEU A 265 13.23 0.12 -1.57
C LEU A 265 12.01 0.26 -0.66
N VAL A 266 10.93 0.87 -1.15
CA VAL A 266 9.70 1.04 -0.37
C VAL A 266 8.97 -0.28 -0.15
N VAL A 267 8.89 -1.14 -1.15
CA VAL A 267 8.26 -2.48 -1.00
C VAL A 267 9.02 -3.33 0.00
N VAL A 268 10.35 -3.37 -0.08
CA VAL A 268 11.20 -4.05 0.89
C VAL A 268 11.03 -3.45 2.29
N ALA A 269 10.99 -2.13 2.40
CA ALA A 269 10.79 -1.45 3.67
C ALA A 269 9.43 -1.78 4.31
N CYS A 270 8.35 -1.83 3.51
CA CYS A 270 7.03 -2.27 3.98
C CYS A 270 7.07 -3.72 4.52
N THR A 271 7.78 -4.62 3.83
CA THR A 271 7.94 -6.01 4.27
C THR A 271 8.69 -6.08 5.58
N LEU A 272 9.84 -5.40 5.69
CA LEU A 272 10.66 -5.39 6.91
C LEU A 272 9.91 -4.82 8.13
N VAL A 273 9.12 -3.76 7.92
CA VAL A 273 8.27 -3.21 8.98
C VAL A 273 7.13 -4.17 9.34
N GLY A 274 6.49 -4.79 8.33
CA GLY A 274 5.44 -5.79 8.55
C GLY A 274 5.93 -6.97 9.37
N ASP A 275 7.10 -7.53 9.04
CA ASP A 275 7.73 -8.63 9.77
C ASP A 275 8.09 -8.22 11.21
N ALA A 276 8.68 -7.03 11.40
CA ALA A 276 9.00 -6.52 12.73
C ALA A 276 7.75 -6.30 13.60
N VAL A 277 6.64 -5.85 13.00
CA VAL A 277 5.34 -5.73 13.68
C VAL A 277 4.80 -7.11 14.03
N GLN A 278 4.92 -8.09 13.13
CA GLN A 278 4.51 -9.48 13.38
C GLN A 278 5.27 -10.08 14.56
N ASP A 279 6.60 -9.93 14.59
CA ASP A 279 7.46 -10.41 15.67
C ASP A 279 7.13 -9.74 17.01
N ALA A 280 6.87 -8.43 17.00
CA ALA A 280 6.47 -7.67 18.19
C ALA A 280 5.10 -8.08 18.77
N LEU A 281 4.19 -8.55 17.93
CA LEU A 281 2.83 -8.94 18.29
C LEU A 281 2.68 -10.46 18.48
N GLY A 282 3.66 -11.26 18.04
CA GLY A 282 3.65 -12.72 18.14
C GLY A 282 3.84 -13.24 19.56
N PRO A 283 3.44 -14.53 19.82
CA PRO A 283 3.54 -15.14 21.15
C PRO A 283 4.97 -15.32 21.66
N THR A 284 5.97 -15.30 20.78
CA THR A 284 7.39 -15.54 21.09
C THR A 284 8.12 -14.33 21.69
N SER A 285 7.52 -13.14 21.69
CA SER A 285 8.12 -11.93 22.27
C SER A 285 8.11 -11.90 23.82
N ARG A 286 7.72 -13.00 24.47
CA ARG A 286 7.62 -13.11 25.94
C ARG A 286 8.77 -13.89 26.59
N ARG A 287 9.92 -14.06 25.91
CA ARG A 287 11.13 -14.59 26.57
C ARG A 287 12.14 -13.51 26.85
#